data_b667239f7a6631328bdecc2f2036a1ab
#
_entry.id   b667239f7a6631328bdecc2f2036a1ab
#
_cell.length_a   1.000
_cell.length_b   1.000
_cell.length_c   1.000
_cell.angle_alpha   90.00
_cell.angle_beta   90.00
_cell.angle_gamma   90.00
#
_symmetry.space_group_name_H-M   'P 1'
#
loop_
_entity.id
_entity.type
_entity.pdbx_description
1 polymer ?
#
loop_
_entity_poly.entity_id
_entity_poly.type
_entity_poly.pdbx_seq_one_letter_code
_entity_poly.pdbx_strand_id
1 'polypeptide(L)'
;MKKKRNRIVIDLDKARADQHGRARARRFGRAGRILGIIAIVLVVVTIGLAAGGYFWWRNYQSSPAYTLAVLADAAQRKDTATIDSILDTEKITDDFVNQVRQRTAGSVLNSLWSSQVDAVLPSVTPKLRETVHGEIVKELERLTAPAAGKPLFLVALVIGRFADIKQENNTANAQLNIRDEQLRLTMQSDAGRWRITAVQDDKLAKQISDDVMRDLPAKGGHLQDELRKQLDKVRQR
;
A
#
# COMPACT_ATOMS: atom_id res chain seq x y z
N MET A 1 15.10 97.01 46.96
CA MET A 1 15.17 95.95 46.02
C MET A 1 14.93 94.63 46.78
N LYS A 2 13.74 93.91 46.61
CA LYS A 2 13.41 92.65 47.26
C LYS A 2 13.81 91.51 46.34
N LYS A 3 14.78 90.68 46.73
CA LYS A 3 15.27 89.49 46.01
C LYS A 3 14.27 88.35 46.19
N LYS A 4 13.56 88.00 45.10
CA LYS A 4 12.68 86.78 45.09
C LYS A 4 13.54 85.56 45.17
N ARG A 5 13.39 84.76 46.23
CA ARG A 5 13.97 83.42 46.38
C ARG A 5 13.07 82.41 45.66
N ASN A 6 13.54 81.88 44.55
CA ASN A 6 12.87 80.74 43.88
C ASN A 6 13.04 79.47 44.75
N ARG A 7 11.97 79.05 45.35
CA ARG A 7 11.94 77.71 46.01
C ARG A 7 11.72 76.64 44.90
N ILE A 8 12.72 75.84 44.68
CA ILE A 8 12.59 74.61 43.89
C ILE A 8 11.92 73.56 44.75
N VAL A 9 10.65 73.28 44.49
CA VAL A 9 9.95 72.16 45.17
C VAL A 9 10.23 70.90 44.33
N ILE A 10 11.06 70.03 44.81
CA ILE A 10 11.31 68.72 44.20
C ILE A 10 10.27 67.74 44.77
N ASP A 11 9.33 67.34 43.93
CA ASP A 11 8.29 66.40 44.29
C ASP A 11 8.91 64.96 44.24
N LEU A 12 9.43 64.51 45.39
CA LEU A 12 10.12 63.24 45.58
C LEU A 12 9.21 62.04 45.37
N ASP A 13 7.89 62.20 45.57
CA ASP A 13 6.95 61.10 45.40
C ASP A 13 6.70 60.83 43.90
N LYS A 14 6.69 61.84 43.07
CA LYS A 14 6.59 61.72 41.61
C LYS A 14 7.84 61.08 41.02
N ALA A 15 9.02 61.43 41.51
CA ALA A 15 10.28 60.85 41.05
C ALA A 15 10.39 59.37 41.44
N ARG A 16 9.87 58.96 42.62
CA ARG A 16 9.80 57.55 43.01
C ARG A 16 8.82 56.72 42.21
N ALA A 17 7.65 57.28 41.91
CA ALA A 17 6.64 56.61 41.07
C ALA A 17 7.14 56.34 39.64
N ASP A 18 7.87 57.31 39.06
CA ASP A 18 8.45 57.20 37.72
C ASP A 18 9.59 56.15 37.66
N GLN A 19 10.38 56.00 38.75
CA GLN A 19 11.43 54.99 38.82
C GLN A 19 10.87 53.55 38.89
N HIS A 20 9.79 53.32 39.63
CA HIS A 20 9.15 52.01 39.72
C HIS A 20 8.41 51.65 38.45
N GLY A 21 7.80 52.59 37.75
CA GLY A 21 7.16 52.38 36.47
C GLY A 21 8.15 51.99 35.37
N ARG A 22 9.29 52.67 35.28
CA ARG A 22 10.34 52.37 34.29
C ARG A 22 11.05 51.05 34.52
N ALA A 23 11.24 50.62 35.77
CA ALA A 23 11.86 49.32 36.11
C ALA A 23 10.95 48.15 35.73
N ARG A 24 9.63 48.27 35.91
CA ARG A 24 8.64 47.25 35.49
C ARG A 24 8.53 47.16 33.96
N ALA A 25 8.47 48.27 33.27
CA ALA A 25 8.38 48.31 31.80
C ALA A 25 9.61 47.66 31.12
N ARG A 26 10.82 47.87 31.67
CA ARG A 26 12.04 47.22 31.15
C ARG A 26 12.09 45.69 31.35
N ARG A 27 11.53 45.16 32.47
CA ARG A 27 11.45 43.71 32.71
C ARG A 27 10.46 43.00 31.81
N PHE A 28 9.30 43.62 31.56
CA PHE A 28 8.31 43.13 30.57
C PHE A 28 8.86 43.14 29.13
N GLY A 29 9.67 44.12 28.76
CA GLY A 29 10.29 44.20 27.43
C GLY A 29 11.26 43.08 27.11
N ARG A 30 12.03 42.58 28.09
CA ARG A 30 12.94 41.40 27.91
C ARG A 30 12.18 40.09 27.89
N ALA A 31 11.24 39.90 28.81
CA ALA A 31 10.39 38.71 28.85
C ALA A 31 9.51 38.60 27.57
N GLY A 32 8.96 39.72 27.08
CA GLY A 32 8.20 39.76 25.84
C GLY A 32 9.03 39.40 24.60
N ARG A 33 10.30 39.82 24.54
CA ARG A 33 11.21 39.43 23.45
C ARG A 33 11.54 37.95 23.49
N ILE A 34 11.80 37.36 24.67
CA ILE A 34 12.07 35.95 24.83
C ILE A 34 10.84 35.13 24.43
N LEU A 35 9.64 35.48 24.91
CA LEU A 35 8.38 34.85 24.53
C LEU A 35 8.12 34.98 23.02
N GLY A 36 8.42 36.12 22.41
CA GLY A 36 8.30 36.32 20.97
C GLY A 36 9.24 35.38 20.16
N ILE A 37 10.49 35.27 20.61
CA ILE A 37 11.46 34.35 19.97
C ILE A 37 10.98 32.90 20.10
N ILE A 38 10.53 32.47 21.30
CA ILE A 38 10.01 31.11 21.52
C ILE A 38 8.79 30.87 20.61
N ALA A 39 7.86 31.82 20.50
CA ALA A 39 6.69 31.70 19.63
C ALA A 39 7.09 31.56 18.15
N ILE A 40 8.06 32.36 17.67
CA ILE A 40 8.56 32.25 16.30
C ILE A 40 9.22 30.88 16.06
N VAL A 41 10.07 30.42 16.97
CA VAL A 41 10.71 29.10 16.87
C VAL A 41 9.66 27.99 16.83
N LEU A 42 8.64 28.06 17.67
CA LEU A 42 7.55 27.09 17.73
C LEU A 42 6.76 27.07 16.41
N VAL A 43 6.47 28.23 15.84
CA VAL A 43 5.80 28.35 14.53
C VAL A 43 6.67 27.74 13.43
N VAL A 44 7.96 28.06 13.38
CA VAL A 44 8.89 27.51 12.38
C VAL A 44 9.00 25.99 12.49
N VAL A 45 9.10 25.47 13.71
CA VAL A 45 9.13 24.01 13.96
C VAL A 45 7.81 23.38 13.52
N THR A 46 6.67 23.98 13.84
CA THR A 46 5.35 23.45 13.43
C THR A 46 5.21 23.42 11.90
N ILE A 47 5.63 24.49 11.22
CA ILE A 47 5.61 24.55 9.75
C ILE A 47 6.56 23.50 9.16
N GLY A 48 7.76 23.35 9.74
CA GLY A 48 8.73 22.34 9.31
C GLY A 48 8.20 20.92 9.47
N LEU A 49 7.57 20.59 10.60
CA LEU A 49 6.94 19.31 10.84
C LEU A 49 5.74 19.06 9.91
N ALA A 50 4.91 20.08 9.66
CA ALA A 50 3.77 19.99 8.76
C ALA A 50 4.22 19.77 7.31
N ALA A 51 5.21 20.53 6.84
CA ALA A 51 5.77 20.38 5.50
C ALA A 51 6.47 19.01 5.35
N GLY A 52 7.34 18.64 6.30
CA GLY A 52 8.03 17.35 6.30
C GLY A 52 7.05 16.18 6.34
N GLY A 53 6.02 16.24 7.19
CA GLY A 53 4.95 15.26 7.27
C GLY A 53 4.15 15.17 5.97
N TYR A 54 3.83 16.28 5.34
CA TYR A 54 3.14 16.31 4.05
C TYR A 54 3.96 15.65 2.92
N PHE A 55 5.24 16.01 2.78
CA PHE A 55 6.12 15.41 1.78
C PHE A 55 6.34 13.93 2.03
N TRP A 56 6.56 13.54 3.30
CA TRP A 56 6.69 12.14 3.69
C TRP A 56 5.41 11.35 3.37
N TRP A 57 4.25 11.88 3.72
CA TRP A 57 2.95 11.26 3.43
C TRP A 57 2.71 11.10 1.94
N ARG A 58 2.98 12.14 1.15
CA ARG A 58 2.84 12.08 -0.31
C ARG A 58 3.76 11.02 -0.93
N ASN A 59 5.01 10.94 -0.48
CA ASN A 59 5.95 9.92 -0.94
C ASN A 59 5.52 8.52 -0.50
N TYR A 60 4.96 8.39 0.70
CA TYR A 60 4.42 7.12 1.20
C TYR A 60 3.23 6.64 0.38
N GLN A 61 2.32 7.52 -0.03
CA GLN A 61 1.17 7.19 -0.88
C GLN A 61 1.58 6.63 -2.26
N SER A 62 2.75 6.97 -2.75
CA SER A 62 3.31 6.42 -4.01
C SER A 62 4.13 5.13 -3.78
N SER A 63 4.09 4.54 -2.59
CA SER A 63 4.82 3.30 -2.28
C SER A 63 3.99 2.05 -2.60
N PRO A 64 4.64 0.93 -2.95
CA PRO A 64 3.96 -0.35 -3.14
C PRO A 64 3.27 -0.84 -1.85
N ALA A 65 3.85 -0.56 -0.67
CA ALA A 65 3.24 -0.91 0.62
C ALA A 65 1.89 -0.22 0.84
N TYR A 66 1.78 1.05 0.47
CA TYR A 66 0.53 1.79 0.56
C TYR A 66 -0.52 1.21 -0.38
N THR A 67 -0.15 0.84 -1.61
CA THR A 67 -1.08 0.22 -2.58
C THR A 67 -1.62 -1.10 -2.06
N LEU A 68 -0.78 -1.94 -1.43
CA LEU A 68 -1.23 -3.18 -0.77
C LEU A 68 -2.19 -2.91 0.39
N ALA A 69 -1.97 -1.84 1.15
CA ALA A 69 -2.88 -1.46 2.23
C ALA A 69 -4.23 -0.98 1.70
N VAL A 70 -4.24 -0.19 0.61
CA VAL A 70 -5.48 0.23 -0.07
C VAL A 70 -6.22 -0.98 -0.63
N LEU A 71 -5.51 -1.94 -1.22
CA LEU A 71 -6.11 -3.18 -1.70
C LEU A 71 -6.76 -3.98 -0.56
N ALA A 72 -6.06 -4.10 0.58
CA ALA A 72 -6.60 -4.79 1.74
C ALA A 72 -7.85 -4.11 2.31
N ASP A 73 -7.87 -2.78 2.37
CA ASP A 73 -9.01 -1.99 2.81
C ASP A 73 -10.19 -2.08 1.82
N ALA A 74 -9.90 -2.05 0.52
CA ALA A 74 -10.90 -2.21 -0.54
C ALA A 74 -11.55 -3.61 -0.49
N ALA A 75 -10.74 -4.66 -0.27
CA ALA A 75 -11.25 -6.02 -0.12
C ALA A 75 -12.20 -6.15 1.09
N GLN A 76 -11.86 -5.53 2.23
CA GLN A 76 -12.73 -5.52 3.42
C GLN A 76 -14.06 -4.81 3.17
N ARG A 77 -14.04 -3.72 2.39
CA ARG A 77 -15.23 -2.94 2.05
C ARG A 77 -15.99 -3.47 0.85
N LYS A 78 -15.46 -4.52 0.20
CA LYS A 78 -15.99 -5.07 -1.06
C LYS A 78 -16.06 -4.00 -2.18
N ASP A 79 -15.09 -3.10 -2.18
CA ASP A 79 -14.96 -2.04 -3.18
C ASP A 79 -14.25 -2.61 -4.42
N THR A 80 -15.04 -3.26 -5.29
CA THR A 80 -14.53 -3.90 -6.52
C THR A 80 -13.87 -2.90 -7.46
N ALA A 81 -14.39 -1.66 -7.53
CA ALA A 81 -13.81 -0.63 -8.41
C ALA A 81 -12.38 -0.27 -8.01
N THR A 82 -12.10 -0.14 -6.70
CA THR A 82 -10.75 0.09 -6.20
C THR A 82 -9.86 -1.14 -6.42
N ILE A 83 -10.38 -2.35 -6.18
CA ILE A 83 -9.64 -3.60 -6.44
C ILE A 83 -9.23 -3.68 -7.92
N ASP A 84 -10.16 -3.46 -8.85
CA ASP A 84 -9.91 -3.50 -10.30
C ASP A 84 -8.89 -2.44 -10.77
N SER A 85 -8.84 -1.31 -10.09
CA SER A 85 -7.84 -0.28 -10.38
C SER A 85 -6.40 -0.69 -10.00
N ILE A 86 -6.27 -1.57 -9.03
CA ILE A 86 -4.98 -2.05 -8.48
C ILE A 86 -4.56 -3.37 -9.13
N LEU A 87 -5.51 -4.28 -9.41
CA LEU A 87 -5.23 -5.54 -10.07
C LEU A 87 -5.17 -5.35 -11.59
N ASP A 88 -4.07 -5.73 -12.21
CA ASP A 88 -3.99 -5.90 -13.67
C ASP A 88 -4.37 -7.35 -14.00
N THR A 89 -5.67 -7.62 -13.99
CA THR A 89 -6.19 -8.98 -14.17
C THR A 89 -5.73 -9.60 -15.49
N GLU A 90 -5.50 -8.81 -16.53
CA GLU A 90 -4.99 -9.29 -17.81
C GLU A 90 -3.58 -9.84 -17.65
N LYS A 91 -2.65 -9.03 -17.12
CA LYS A 91 -1.27 -9.46 -16.89
C LYS A 91 -1.17 -10.62 -15.89
N ILE A 92 -1.99 -10.59 -14.84
CA ILE A 92 -2.04 -11.69 -13.86
C ILE A 92 -2.47 -12.99 -14.53
N THR A 93 -3.49 -12.92 -15.41
CA THR A 93 -3.96 -14.11 -16.15
C THR A 93 -2.89 -14.63 -17.10
N ASP A 94 -2.22 -13.74 -17.83
CA ASP A 94 -1.12 -14.11 -18.74
C ASP A 94 0.06 -14.72 -17.97
N ASP A 95 0.42 -14.14 -16.82
CA ASP A 95 1.47 -14.68 -15.96
C ASP A 95 1.08 -16.07 -15.42
N PHE A 96 -0.16 -16.25 -15.01
CA PHE A 96 -0.68 -17.53 -14.56
C PHE A 96 -0.58 -18.60 -15.68
N VAL A 97 -1.00 -18.28 -16.88
CA VAL A 97 -0.87 -19.16 -18.05
C VAL A 97 0.59 -19.54 -18.30
N ASN A 98 1.49 -18.56 -18.21
CA ASN A 98 2.93 -18.79 -18.36
C ASN A 98 3.50 -19.67 -17.23
N GLN A 99 3.08 -19.49 -15.98
CA GLN A 99 3.48 -20.35 -14.87
C GLN A 99 3.03 -21.82 -15.09
N VAL A 100 1.78 -22.02 -15.51
CA VAL A 100 1.27 -23.34 -15.86
C VAL A 100 2.05 -23.95 -17.02
N ARG A 101 2.32 -23.18 -18.07
CA ARG A 101 3.14 -23.62 -19.21
C ARG A 101 4.56 -24.04 -18.79
N GLN A 102 5.22 -23.25 -17.91
CA GLN A 102 6.54 -23.57 -17.40
C GLN A 102 6.56 -24.84 -16.54
N ARG A 103 5.56 -25.04 -15.67
CA ARG A 103 5.44 -26.25 -14.83
C ARG A 103 5.21 -27.51 -15.67
N THR A 104 4.56 -27.39 -16.81
CA THR A 104 4.29 -28.50 -17.72
C THR A 104 5.39 -28.74 -18.76
N ALA A 105 6.33 -27.79 -18.93
CA ALA A 105 7.36 -27.81 -19.97
C ALA A 105 8.30 -29.05 -19.93
N GLY A 106 8.41 -29.75 -18.81
CA GLY A 106 9.21 -30.98 -18.65
C GLY A 106 8.42 -32.27 -18.86
N SER A 107 7.12 -32.23 -19.17
CA SER A 107 6.28 -33.39 -19.30
C SER A 107 5.89 -33.66 -20.76
N VAL A 108 5.51 -34.92 -21.06
CA VAL A 108 4.97 -35.36 -22.35
C VAL A 108 3.73 -34.51 -22.76
N LEU A 109 3.10 -33.87 -21.79
CA LEU A 109 1.99 -32.92 -21.98
C LEU A 109 2.38 -31.66 -22.73
N ASN A 110 3.66 -31.29 -22.77
CA ASN A 110 4.11 -30.06 -23.44
C ASN A 110 3.85 -30.08 -24.95
N SER A 111 4.02 -31.21 -25.60
CA SER A 111 3.77 -31.35 -27.04
C SER A 111 2.28 -31.32 -27.40
N LEU A 112 1.41 -31.84 -26.51
CA LEU A 112 -0.04 -31.77 -26.67
C LEU A 112 -0.57 -30.39 -26.26
N TRP A 113 0.02 -29.79 -25.25
CA TRP A 113 -0.34 -28.46 -24.75
C TRP A 113 -0.05 -27.37 -25.79
N SER A 114 1.10 -27.40 -26.44
CA SER A 114 1.53 -26.33 -27.36
C SER A 114 0.67 -26.21 -28.62
N SER A 115 0.13 -27.33 -29.15
CA SER A 115 -0.63 -27.30 -30.41
C SER A 115 -2.14 -27.13 -30.23
N GLN A 116 -2.69 -27.67 -29.12
CA GLN A 116 -4.13 -27.66 -28.90
C GLN A 116 -4.57 -26.53 -27.95
N VAL A 117 -3.77 -26.21 -26.93
CA VAL A 117 -4.09 -25.14 -26.00
C VAL A 117 -3.97 -23.76 -26.64
N ASP A 118 -2.96 -23.52 -27.48
CA ASP A 118 -2.84 -22.25 -28.19
C ASP A 118 -4.04 -21.99 -29.13
N ALA A 119 -4.68 -23.03 -29.65
CA ALA A 119 -5.89 -22.92 -30.44
C ALA A 119 -7.15 -22.65 -29.60
N VAL A 120 -7.22 -23.17 -28.37
CA VAL A 120 -8.38 -23.03 -27.47
C VAL A 120 -8.24 -21.86 -26.52
N LEU A 121 -7.02 -21.42 -26.21
CA LEU A 121 -6.71 -20.36 -25.26
C LEU A 121 -7.51 -19.07 -25.51
N PRO A 122 -7.63 -18.54 -26.75
CA PRO A 122 -8.39 -17.32 -26.98
C PRO A 122 -9.87 -17.41 -26.60
N SER A 123 -10.46 -18.60 -26.71
CA SER A 123 -11.87 -18.82 -26.36
C SER A 123 -12.10 -19.00 -24.85
N VAL A 124 -11.09 -19.45 -24.13
CA VAL A 124 -11.15 -19.72 -22.68
C VAL A 124 -10.63 -18.54 -21.85
N THR A 125 -9.76 -17.70 -22.42
CA THR A 125 -9.13 -16.56 -21.73
C THR A 125 -10.14 -15.63 -21.03
N PRO A 126 -11.29 -15.23 -21.62
CA PRO A 126 -12.23 -14.36 -20.94
C PRO A 126 -12.79 -15.00 -19.65
N LYS A 127 -13.15 -16.28 -19.71
CA LYS A 127 -13.65 -17.03 -18.56
C LYS A 127 -12.56 -17.26 -17.53
N LEU A 128 -11.34 -17.58 -17.97
CA LEU A 128 -10.19 -17.72 -17.11
C LEU A 128 -9.90 -16.42 -16.34
N ARG A 129 -9.96 -15.27 -17.02
CA ARG A 129 -9.79 -13.95 -16.41
C ARG A 129 -10.82 -13.68 -15.33
N GLU A 130 -12.09 -14.00 -15.58
CA GLU A 130 -13.17 -13.86 -14.60
C GLU A 130 -12.95 -14.77 -13.39
N THR A 131 -12.58 -16.03 -13.63
CA THR A 131 -12.27 -17.01 -12.55
C THR A 131 -11.08 -16.56 -11.73
N VAL A 132 -9.96 -16.17 -12.37
CA VAL A 132 -8.75 -15.67 -11.70
C VAL A 132 -9.08 -14.44 -10.84
N HIS A 133 -9.81 -13.47 -11.41
CA HIS A 133 -10.23 -12.30 -10.67
C HIS A 133 -11.09 -12.66 -9.46
N GLY A 134 -12.11 -13.50 -9.63
CA GLY A 134 -13.02 -13.92 -8.56
C GLY A 134 -12.29 -14.64 -7.41
N GLU A 135 -11.39 -15.57 -7.74
CA GLU A 135 -10.62 -16.29 -6.72
C GLU A 135 -9.60 -15.38 -6.00
N ILE A 136 -8.95 -14.44 -6.70
CA ILE A 136 -8.07 -13.45 -6.07
C ILE A 136 -8.86 -12.57 -5.10
N VAL A 137 -10.02 -12.05 -5.50
CA VAL A 137 -10.86 -11.21 -4.62
C VAL A 137 -11.29 -11.97 -3.38
N LYS A 138 -11.74 -13.20 -3.53
CA LYS A 138 -12.15 -14.09 -2.43
C LYS A 138 -10.98 -14.39 -1.49
N GLU A 139 -9.80 -14.65 -2.03
CA GLU A 139 -8.60 -14.90 -1.24
C GLU A 139 -8.15 -13.63 -0.50
N LEU A 140 -8.22 -12.46 -1.13
CA LEU A 140 -7.96 -11.18 -0.48
C LEU A 140 -8.94 -10.92 0.67
N GLU A 141 -10.24 -11.16 0.49
CA GLU A 141 -11.23 -11.05 1.57
C GLU A 141 -10.86 -11.98 2.74
N ARG A 142 -10.48 -13.21 2.45
CA ARG A 142 -10.07 -14.21 3.47
C ARG A 142 -8.83 -13.77 4.24
N LEU A 143 -7.80 -13.31 3.54
CA LEU A 143 -6.52 -12.90 4.13
C LEU A 143 -6.65 -11.60 4.92
N THR A 144 -7.52 -10.69 4.50
CA THR A 144 -7.70 -9.39 5.15
C THR A 144 -8.75 -9.39 6.25
N ALA A 145 -9.55 -10.44 6.40
CA ALA A 145 -10.56 -10.57 7.44
C ALA A 145 -10.08 -10.23 8.88
N PRO A 146 -8.85 -10.61 9.31
CA PRO A 146 -8.36 -10.24 10.65
C PRO A 146 -8.11 -8.74 10.85
N ALA A 147 -8.01 -7.98 9.76
CA ALA A 147 -7.80 -6.54 9.78
C ALA A 147 -9.13 -5.75 9.64
N ALA A 148 -10.27 -6.44 9.56
CA ALA A 148 -11.58 -5.82 9.40
C ALA A 148 -11.88 -4.79 10.50
N GLY A 149 -12.38 -3.62 10.08
CA GLY A 149 -12.72 -2.52 10.98
C GLY A 149 -11.51 -1.71 11.49
N LYS A 150 -10.28 -2.03 11.09
CA LYS A 150 -9.11 -1.24 11.47
C LYS A 150 -8.90 -0.08 10.48
N PRO A 151 -8.48 1.11 10.98
CA PRO A 151 -8.17 2.23 10.10
C PRO A 151 -7.08 1.89 9.09
N LEU A 152 -7.21 2.39 7.85
CA LEU A 152 -6.28 2.15 6.74
C LEU A 152 -4.80 2.39 7.13
N PHE A 153 -4.52 3.45 7.90
CA PHE A 153 -3.14 3.75 8.30
C PHE A 153 -2.51 2.66 9.19
N LEU A 154 -3.31 1.98 10.02
CA LEU A 154 -2.83 0.85 10.83
C LEU A 154 -2.56 -0.37 9.94
N VAL A 155 -3.44 -0.65 8.99
CA VAL A 155 -3.25 -1.72 8.00
C VAL A 155 -1.98 -1.46 7.19
N ALA A 156 -1.78 -0.22 6.74
CA ALA A 156 -0.60 0.19 5.99
C ALA A 156 0.70 0.04 6.79
N LEU A 157 0.67 0.39 8.07
CA LEU A 157 1.83 0.25 8.97
C LEU A 157 2.18 -1.23 9.20
N VAL A 158 1.18 -2.08 9.37
CA VAL A 158 1.35 -3.52 9.54
C VAL A 158 1.94 -4.14 8.27
N ILE A 159 1.35 -3.86 7.10
CA ILE A 159 1.85 -4.37 5.81
C ILE A 159 3.29 -3.92 5.58
N GLY A 160 3.60 -2.63 5.78
CA GLY A 160 4.95 -2.11 5.61
C GLY A 160 6.01 -2.74 6.53
N ARG A 161 5.58 -3.34 7.65
CA ARG A 161 6.49 -4.00 8.61
C ARG A 161 6.61 -5.51 8.40
N PHE A 162 5.57 -6.17 7.92
CA PHE A 162 5.51 -7.63 7.79
C PHE A 162 5.64 -8.14 6.36
N ALA A 163 5.45 -7.28 5.36
CA ALA A 163 5.76 -7.60 3.98
C ALA A 163 7.23 -7.32 3.68
N ASP A 164 7.95 -8.30 3.15
CA ASP A 164 9.27 -8.07 2.55
C ASP A 164 9.06 -7.53 1.14
N ILE A 165 9.22 -6.20 1.00
CA ILE A 165 9.01 -5.51 -0.27
C ILE A 165 10.34 -5.05 -0.81
N LYS A 166 10.78 -5.64 -1.93
CA LYS A 166 11.97 -5.27 -2.68
C LYS A 166 11.54 -4.48 -3.91
N GLN A 167 11.89 -3.22 -3.93
CA GLN A 167 11.59 -2.33 -5.05
C GLN A 167 12.84 -2.09 -5.87
N GLU A 168 12.73 -2.31 -7.18
CA GLU A 168 13.76 -2.03 -8.17
C GLU A 168 13.14 -1.21 -9.31
N ASN A 169 13.53 0.06 -9.39
CA ASN A 169 12.96 1.00 -10.37
C ASN A 169 11.41 1.05 -10.34
N ASN A 170 10.78 0.63 -11.42
CA ASN A 170 9.33 0.60 -11.59
C ASN A 170 8.71 -0.76 -11.26
N THR A 171 9.45 -1.68 -10.70
CA THR A 171 8.97 -3.01 -10.30
C THR A 171 9.17 -3.20 -8.81
N ALA A 172 8.22 -3.82 -8.14
CA ALA A 172 8.34 -4.21 -6.75
C ALA A 172 7.87 -5.65 -6.57
N ASN A 173 8.66 -6.42 -5.84
CA ASN A 173 8.31 -7.77 -5.42
C ASN A 173 7.97 -7.74 -3.93
N ALA A 174 6.73 -8.06 -3.61
CA ALA A 174 6.25 -8.14 -2.25
C ALA A 174 6.03 -9.60 -1.86
N GLN A 175 6.67 -10.02 -0.78
CA GLN A 175 6.46 -11.31 -0.18
C GLN A 175 5.72 -11.13 1.14
N LEU A 176 4.50 -11.68 1.21
CA LEU A 176 3.68 -11.65 2.40
C LEU A 176 3.67 -13.06 3.01
N ASN A 177 4.08 -13.15 4.26
CA ASN A 177 3.99 -14.37 5.04
C ASN A 177 2.76 -14.23 5.96
N ILE A 178 1.64 -14.83 5.58
CA ILE A 178 0.39 -14.76 6.33
C ILE A 178 0.10 -16.15 6.89
N ARG A 179 0.29 -16.31 8.19
CA ARG A 179 0.21 -17.61 8.88
C ARG A 179 1.21 -18.60 8.28
N ASP A 180 0.75 -19.68 7.65
CA ASP A 180 1.58 -20.73 7.03
C ASP A 180 1.62 -20.62 5.49
N GLU A 181 1.09 -19.54 4.93
CA GLU A 181 1.01 -19.31 3.49
C GLU A 181 1.97 -18.21 3.05
N GLN A 182 2.71 -18.45 1.96
CA GLN A 182 3.57 -17.46 1.32
C GLN A 182 2.90 -16.97 0.04
N LEU A 183 2.51 -15.71 0.06
CA LEU A 183 2.00 -15.01 -1.12
C LEU A 183 3.10 -14.12 -1.68
N ARG A 184 3.45 -14.31 -2.95
CA ARG A 184 4.37 -13.44 -3.68
C ARG A 184 3.60 -12.64 -4.72
N LEU A 185 3.80 -11.33 -4.67
CA LEU A 185 3.14 -10.39 -5.58
C LEU A 185 4.21 -9.64 -6.35
N THR A 186 4.06 -9.58 -7.67
CA THR A 186 4.85 -8.66 -8.49
C THR A 186 3.99 -7.46 -8.84
N MET A 187 4.54 -6.28 -8.63
CA MET A 187 3.88 -5.00 -8.87
C MET A 187 4.68 -4.18 -9.86
N GLN A 188 3.99 -3.45 -10.71
CA GLN A 188 4.58 -2.47 -11.63
C GLN A 188 4.01 -1.08 -11.35
N SER A 189 4.89 -0.09 -11.39
CA SER A 189 4.52 1.32 -11.29
C SER A 189 4.30 1.91 -12.67
N ASP A 190 3.12 2.46 -12.89
CA ASP A 190 2.79 3.26 -14.06
C ASP A 190 2.36 4.66 -13.60
N ALA A 191 3.12 5.69 -14.02
CA ALA A 191 2.90 7.09 -13.63
C ALA A 191 2.75 7.29 -12.11
N GLY A 192 3.54 6.55 -11.30
CA GLY A 192 3.53 6.63 -9.82
C GLY A 192 2.38 5.89 -9.15
N ARG A 193 1.59 5.12 -9.89
CA ARG A 193 0.58 4.22 -9.37
C ARG A 193 1.04 2.78 -9.51
N TRP A 194 1.01 2.03 -8.42
CA TRP A 194 1.39 0.63 -8.41
C TRP A 194 0.19 -0.25 -8.76
N ARG A 195 0.42 -1.22 -9.64
CA ARG A 195 -0.56 -2.24 -10.00
C ARG A 195 0.06 -3.61 -9.83
N ILE A 196 -0.73 -4.58 -9.37
CA ILE A 196 -0.30 -5.98 -9.25
C ILE A 196 -0.42 -6.61 -10.62
N THR A 197 0.69 -7.16 -11.12
CA THR A 197 0.80 -7.75 -12.46
C THR A 197 1.04 -9.26 -12.43
N ALA A 198 1.47 -9.81 -11.28
CA ALA A 198 1.61 -11.24 -11.10
C ALA A 198 1.33 -11.64 -9.65
N VAL A 199 0.75 -12.82 -9.49
CA VAL A 199 0.45 -13.44 -8.20
C VAL A 199 0.99 -14.87 -8.23
N GLN A 200 1.87 -15.20 -7.27
CA GLN A 200 2.42 -16.53 -7.11
C GLN A 200 1.96 -17.10 -5.78
N ASP A 201 0.99 -17.99 -5.85
CA ASP A 201 0.46 -18.76 -4.74
C ASP A 201 0.14 -20.17 -5.24
N ASP A 202 0.82 -21.17 -4.68
CA ASP A 202 0.66 -22.57 -5.12
C ASP A 202 -0.75 -23.11 -4.86
N LYS A 203 -1.41 -22.64 -3.80
CA LYS A 203 -2.77 -23.05 -3.45
C LYS A 203 -3.80 -22.42 -4.39
N LEU A 204 -3.67 -21.12 -4.63
CA LEU A 204 -4.51 -20.40 -5.58
C LEU A 204 -4.35 -20.96 -7.00
N ALA A 205 -3.11 -21.22 -7.42
CA ALA A 205 -2.82 -21.81 -8.72
C ALA A 205 -3.48 -23.19 -8.88
N LYS A 206 -3.50 -24.01 -7.82
CA LYS A 206 -4.18 -25.29 -7.82
C LYS A 206 -5.70 -25.15 -7.89
N GLN A 207 -6.29 -24.24 -7.10
CA GLN A 207 -7.74 -24.00 -7.11
C GLN A 207 -8.22 -23.54 -8.49
N ILE A 208 -7.54 -22.54 -9.08
CA ILE A 208 -7.85 -22.05 -10.43
C ILE A 208 -7.73 -23.15 -11.46
N SER A 209 -6.67 -23.97 -11.38
CA SER A 209 -6.47 -25.12 -12.28
C SER A 209 -7.62 -26.13 -12.18
N ASP A 210 -8.03 -26.48 -10.95
CA ASP A 210 -9.11 -27.43 -10.69
C ASP A 210 -10.47 -26.88 -11.21
N ASP A 211 -10.74 -25.59 -11.04
CA ASP A 211 -11.97 -24.93 -11.50
C ASP A 211 -12.03 -24.82 -13.04
N VAL A 212 -10.92 -24.42 -13.67
CA VAL A 212 -10.81 -24.38 -15.11
C VAL A 212 -11.00 -25.77 -15.74
N MET A 213 -10.38 -26.79 -15.14
CA MET A 213 -10.52 -28.18 -15.60
C MET A 213 -11.95 -28.69 -15.47
N ARG A 214 -12.67 -28.28 -14.44
CA ARG A 214 -14.07 -28.67 -14.22
C ARG A 214 -15.01 -28.04 -15.26
N ASP A 215 -14.71 -26.81 -15.65
CA ASP A 215 -15.56 -25.99 -16.51
C ASP A 215 -15.23 -26.10 -18.01
N LEU A 216 -14.12 -26.78 -18.35
CA LEU A 216 -13.80 -27.07 -19.76
C LEU A 216 -14.92 -27.93 -20.37
N PRO A 217 -15.59 -27.47 -21.45
CA PRO A 217 -16.68 -28.24 -22.05
C PRO A 217 -16.18 -29.60 -22.55
N ALA A 218 -16.98 -30.62 -22.26
CA ALA A 218 -16.72 -32.04 -22.55
C ALA A 218 -16.57 -32.39 -24.07
N LYS A 219 -16.38 -31.42 -24.95
CA LYS A 219 -16.12 -31.63 -26.40
C LYS A 219 -14.80 -32.36 -26.67
N GLY A 220 -13.99 -32.59 -25.66
CA GLY A 220 -12.77 -33.39 -25.75
C GLY A 220 -12.74 -34.50 -24.71
N GLY A 221 -13.79 -35.31 -24.59
CA GLY A 221 -13.86 -36.40 -23.61
C GLY A 221 -12.60 -37.29 -23.53
N HIS A 222 -11.92 -37.48 -24.64
CA HIS A 222 -10.61 -38.16 -24.68
C HIS A 222 -9.49 -37.34 -24.01
N LEU A 223 -9.53 -36.00 -24.12
CA LEU A 223 -8.52 -35.12 -23.51
C LEU A 223 -8.64 -35.06 -21.99
N GLN A 224 -9.87 -35.01 -21.46
CA GLN A 224 -10.10 -35.03 -20.01
C GLN A 224 -9.62 -36.32 -19.36
N ASP A 225 -9.86 -37.46 -19.99
CA ASP A 225 -9.43 -38.75 -19.47
C ASP A 225 -7.92 -38.95 -19.55
N GLU A 226 -7.28 -38.40 -20.59
CA GLU A 226 -5.83 -38.47 -20.73
C GLU A 226 -5.12 -37.49 -19.77
N LEU A 227 -5.63 -36.31 -19.59
CA LEU A 227 -5.14 -35.32 -18.61
C LEU A 227 -5.32 -35.85 -17.18
N ARG A 228 -6.45 -36.44 -16.83
CA ARG A 228 -6.65 -37.08 -15.52
C ARG A 228 -5.66 -38.19 -15.27
N LYS A 229 -5.47 -39.11 -16.21
CA LYS A 229 -4.49 -40.21 -16.12
C LYS A 229 -3.05 -39.72 -15.93
N GLN A 230 -2.70 -38.61 -16.55
CA GLN A 230 -1.37 -38.03 -16.45
C GLN A 230 -1.17 -37.26 -15.11
N LEU A 231 -2.18 -36.53 -14.65
CA LEU A 231 -2.16 -35.89 -13.34
C LEU A 231 -2.08 -36.88 -12.19
N ASP A 232 -2.80 -38.02 -12.28
CA ASP A 232 -2.73 -39.09 -11.31
C ASP A 232 -1.35 -39.77 -11.28
N LYS A 233 -0.67 -39.87 -12.41
CA LYS A 233 0.73 -40.37 -12.48
C LYS A 233 1.74 -39.42 -11.84
N VAL A 234 1.56 -38.11 -11.98
CA VAL A 234 2.43 -37.10 -11.34
C VAL A 234 2.19 -37.03 -9.83
N ARG A 235 0.97 -37.32 -9.39
CA ARG A 235 0.59 -37.35 -7.96
C ARG A 235 1.12 -38.57 -7.18
N GLN A 236 1.53 -39.64 -7.88
CA GLN A 236 2.06 -40.87 -7.30
C GLN A 236 3.61 -40.90 -7.22
N ARG A 237 4.28 -39.85 -7.66
CA ARG A 237 5.74 -39.64 -7.51
C ARG A 237 6.04 -38.56 -6.48
#